data_cd181063710a09acb330ade861f938cd
#
_entry.id   cd181063710a09acb330ade861f938cd
#
_cell.length_a   1.000
_cell.length_b   1.000
_cell.length_c   1.000
_cell.angle_alpha   90.00
_cell.angle_beta   90.00
_cell.angle_gamma   90.00
#
_symmetry.space_group_name_H-M   'P 1'
#
loop_
_entity.id
_entity.type
_entity.pdbx_description
1 polymer ?
#
loop_
_entity_poly.entity_id
_entity_poly.type
_entity_poly.pdbx_seq_one_letter_code
_entity_poly.pdbx_strand_id
1 'polypeptide(L)'
;FGMPAENAAIDHGIHPAKWTHSNIGHMKTQLKRMGFSYDWDRELSTCEPSYYRWEQLFFLWMLGKDLVYRKESAVNWCPKCQTVLANEQVEAGQCWRCGSEVKEERLSQWFFRITRYAEELLEHCDRLTGWPERVITMQKNWIGKSYGVEIVFPMADGGEPIRVFTTRQDTIYGATFMLVAAEHPLVMQLARGKPIEKDVMEYVERVKKQDKLMRTSDYYEKEGVFLDAHCLNPVTGRRMPIYAANFVLADYGTGCVMAVPTHDERDFEFAKKYNLPLIVVIQDPNRALNVETMTEAYVDEGILVNSGPFDGMKNTAAMEAIAAHLESLGKGKKTIQYRLRDWGISRQRYWGAPIPVVYCDTCGTVPVAEEDLPVVLPKDVEFTGGGGSPLARVDSFVNTVCPGCKGPAKRETDTMDTFVESSWYFD
;
A
#
# COMPACT_ATOMS: atom_id res chain seq x y z
N PHE A 1 20.48 13.98 -6.96
CA PHE A 1 21.55 13.91 -5.96
C PHE A 1 21.41 12.78 -4.95
N GLY A 2 20.22 12.29 -4.68
CA GLY A 2 19.94 11.24 -3.71
C GLY A 2 20.18 11.61 -2.25
N MET A 3 19.54 10.89 -1.35
CA MET A 3 19.63 11.14 0.11
C MET A 3 21.05 10.93 0.68
N PRO A 4 21.90 9.99 0.20
CA PRO A 4 23.29 9.89 0.68
C PRO A 4 24.11 11.15 0.40
N ALA A 5 23.96 11.76 -0.78
CA ALA A 5 24.65 12.99 -1.14
C ALA A 5 24.16 14.19 -0.31
N GLU A 6 22.87 14.27 -0.04
CA GLU A 6 22.29 15.32 0.82
C GLU A 6 22.82 15.21 2.26
N ASN A 7 22.81 14.00 2.84
CA ASN A 7 23.33 13.80 4.18
C ASN A 7 24.82 14.14 4.29
N ALA A 8 25.63 13.67 3.32
CA ALA A 8 27.05 14.00 3.30
C ALA A 8 27.29 15.52 3.14
N ALA A 9 26.45 16.20 2.38
CA ALA A 9 26.49 17.64 2.23
C ALA A 9 26.17 18.38 3.54
N ILE A 10 25.18 17.90 4.29
CA ILE A 10 24.84 18.40 5.63
C ILE A 10 26.02 18.19 6.59
N ASP A 11 26.59 16.97 6.65
CA ASP A 11 27.68 16.61 7.56
C ASP A 11 28.96 17.41 7.28
N HIS A 12 29.21 17.74 6.02
CA HIS A 12 30.40 18.48 5.58
C HIS A 12 30.16 19.99 5.36
N GLY A 13 28.93 20.48 5.54
CA GLY A 13 28.59 21.90 5.32
C GLY A 13 28.73 22.36 3.87
N ILE A 14 28.52 21.49 2.90
CA ILE A 14 28.63 21.79 1.46
C ILE A 14 27.33 21.47 0.72
N HIS A 15 27.12 22.13 -0.42
CA HIS A 15 25.92 21.88 -1.23
C HIS A 15 25.96 20.49 -1.88
N PRO A 16 24.81 19.70 -1.90
CA PRO A 16 24.75 18.35 -2.48
C PRO A 16 25.27 18.24 -3.91
N ALA A 17 24.97 19.23 -4.77
CA ALA A 17 25.47 19.25 -6.14
C ALA A 17 26.99 19.27 -6.18
N LYS A 18 27.63 20.13 -5.36
CA LYS A 18 29.11 20.22 -5.32
C LYS A 18 29.72 18.90 -4.85
N TRP A 19 29.13 18.28 -3.83
CA TRP A 19 29.57 16.97 -3.33
C TRP A 19 29.44 15.90 -4.41
N THR A 20 28.29 15.80 -5.07
CA THR A 20 28.02 14.79 -6.10
C THR A 20 28.97 14.94 -7.28
N HIS A 21 29.14 16.15 -7.84
CA HIS A 21 30.03 16.37 -8.97
C HIS A 21 31.50 16.13 -8.62
N SER A 22 31.94 16.47 -7.41
CA SER A 22 33.28 16.15 -6.94
C SER A 22 33.52 14.64 -6.90
N ASN A 23 32.56 13.88 -6.39
CA ASN A 23 32.66 12.42 -6.35
C ASN A 23 32.62 11.77 -7.74
N ILE A 24 31.78 12.25 -8.65
CA ILE A 24 31.75 11.81 -10.05
C ILE A 24 33.12 12.00 -10.69
N GLY A 25 33.71 13.18 -10.55
CA GLY A 25 35.05 13.47 -11.08
C GLY A 25 36.13 12.55 -10.48
N HIS A 26 36.06 12.29 -9.16
CA HIS A 26 37.00 11.39 -8.52
C HIS A 26 36.83 9.94 -8.98
N MET A 27 35.62 9.40 -9.04
CA MET A 27 35.34 8.06 -9.55
C MET A 27 35.75 7.89 -11.00
N LYS A 28 35.48 8.88 -11.87
CA LYS A 28 35.87 8.89 -13.26
C LYS A 28 37.40 8.79 -13.41
N THR A 29 38.14 9.51 -12.58
CA THR A 29 39.60 9.43 -12.53
C THR A 29 40.09 8.04 -12.14
N GLN A 30 39.45 7.42 -11.14
CA GLN A 30 39.79 6.05 -10.71
C GLN A 30 39.51 5.03 -11.83
N LEU A 31 38.31 5.09 -12.46
CA LEU A 31 37.92 4.19 -13.53
C LEU A 31 38.86 4.29 -14.74
N LYS A 32 39.27 5.49 -15.12
CA LYS A 32 40.25 5.70 -16.17
C LYS A 32 41.62 5.08 -15.82
N ARG A 33 42.06 5.21 -14.57
CA ARG A 33 43.32 4.59 -14.10
C ARG A 33 43.26 3.07 -14.08
N MET A 34 42.08 2.48 -13.88
CA MET A 34 41.84 1.04 -13.95
C MET A 34 41.78 0.52 -15.41
N GLY A 35 41.83 1.40 -16.41
CA GLY A 35 41.83 1.02 -17.82
C GLY A 35 40.46 0.68 -18.40
N PHE A 36 39.37 1.11 -17.77
CA PHE A 36 38.03 0.93 -18.34
C PHE A 36 37.88 1.74 -19.64
N SER A 37 37.45 1.06 -20.70
CA SER A 37 37.28 1.61 -22.05
C SER A 37 35.83 2.10 -22.29
N TYR A 38 35.27 2.86 -21.35
CA TYR A 38 33.97 3.49 -21.54
C TYR A 38 34.08 4.60 -22.60
N ASP A 39 32.99 4.82 -23.34
CA ASP A 39 32.82 6.00 -24.18
C ASP A 39 32.46 7.20 -23.28
N TRP A 40 33.49 7.91 -22.84
CA TRP A 40 33.38 9.05 -21.93
C TRP A 40 32.63 10.25 -22.51
N ASP A 41 32.46 10.32 -23.83
CA ASP A 41 31.70 11.39 -24.49
C ASP A 41 30.19 11.15 -24.39
N ARG A 42 29.80 9.95 -24.02
CA ARG A 42 28.40 9.58 -23.74
C ARG A 42 28.04 9.61 -22.22
N GLU A 43 28.89 10.21 -21.42
CA GLU A 43 28.65 10.40 -19.99
C GLU A 43 27.42 11.28 -19.78
N LEU A 44 26.56 10.86 -18.87
CA LEU A 44 25.41 11.62 -18.39
C LEU A 44 25.33 11.58 -16.87
N SER A 45 24.62 12.53 -16.29
CA SER A 45 24.32 12.56 -14.85
C SER A 45 22.83 12.79 -14.66
N THR A 46 22.16 11.87 -13.98
CA THR A 46 20.70 11.93 -13.76
C THR A 46 20.26 13.14 -12.94
N CYS A 47 21.18 13.72 -12.15
CA CYS A 47 20.92 14.95 -11.38
C CYS A 47 20.99 16.25 -12.21
N GLU A 48 21.35 16.16 -13.49
CA GLU A 48 21.43 17.35 -14.35
C GLU A 48 20.04 17.74 -14.92
N PRO A 49 19.75 19.06 -15.01
CA PRO A 49 18.49 19.53 -15.59
C PRO A 49 18.23 19.03 -17.01
N SER A 50 19.28 18.85 -17.80
CA SER A 50 19.23 18.30 -19.16
C SER A 50 18.73 16.86 -19.21
N TYR A 51 18.97 16.07 -18.13
CA TYR A 51 18.49 14.71 -18.00
C TYR A 51 17.07 14.69 -17.41
N TYR A 52 16.85 15.21 -16.21
CA TYR A 52 15.56 15.11 -15.55
C TYR A 52 14.43 15.92 -16.21
N ARG A 53 14.75 16.80 -17.17
CA ARG A 53 13.76 17.40 -18.06
C ARG A 53 12.88 16.35 -18.75
N TRP A 54 13.48 15.23 -19.17
CA TRP A 54 12.77 14.16 -19.85
C TRP A 54 11.84 13.42 -18.89
N GLU A 55 12.24 13.22 -17.66
CA GLU A 55 11.40 12.62 -16.62
C GLU A 55 10.20 13.52 -16.31
N GLN A 56 10.41 14.82 -16.24
CA GLN A 56 9.32 15.78 -16.10
C GLN A 56 8.37 15.75 -17.30
N LEU A 57 8.89 15.62 -18.51
CA LEU A 57 8.08 15.48 -19.72
C LEU A 57 7.23 14.19 -19.68
N PHE A 58 7.84 13.05 -19.32
CA PHE A 58 7.10 11.79 -19.16
C PHE A 58 6.04 11.88 -18.07
N PHE A 59 6.33 12.54 -16.95
CA PHE A 59 5.33 12.80 -15.93
C PHE A 59 4.13 13.56 -16.50
N LEU A 60 4.35 14.62 -17.29
CA LEU A 60 3.27 15.40 -17.92
C LEU A 60 2.46 14.54 -18.90
N TRP A 61 3.12 13.73 -19.72
CA TRP A 61 2.43 12.82 -20.64
C TRP A 61 1.61 11.76 -19.91
N MET A 62 2.15 11.19 -18.83
CA MET A 62 1.42 10.24 -17.99
C MET A 62 0.24 10.92 -17.26
N LEU A 63 0.40 12.17 -16.81
CA LEU A 63 -0.68 12.95 -16.21
C LEU A 63 -1.81 13.17 -17.22
N GLY A 64 -1.49 13.55 -18.45
CA GLY A 64 -2.46 13.71 -19.54
C GLY A 64 -3.20 12.42 -19.93
N LYS A 65 -2.61 11.23 -19.62
CA LYS A 65 -3.22 9.90 -19.85
C LYS A 65 -3.90 9.31 -18.61
N ASP A 66 -4.10 10.08 -17.56
CA ASP A 66 -4.64 9.59 -16.27
C ASP A 66 -3.83 8.43 -15.64
N LEU A 67 -2.51 8.41 -15.89
CA LEU A 67 -1.57 7.47 -15.28
C LEU A 67 -0.88 8.05 -14.06
N VAL A 68 -1.08 9.33 -13.80
CA VAL A 68 -0.57 10.05 -12.63
C VAL A 68 -1.75 10.72 -11.93
N TYR A 69 -1.79 10.61 -10.61
CA TYR A 69 -2.82 11.25 -9.81
C TYR A 69 -2.28 11.62 -8.43
N ARG A 70 -2.99 12.51 -7.75
CA ARG A 70 -2.67 12.95 -6.39
C ARG A 70 -3.79 12.53 -5.44
N LYS A 71 -3.42 11.95 -4.32
CA LYS A 71 -4.37 11.65 -3.23
C LYS A 71 -3.71 11.79 -1.88
N GLU A 72 -4.54 11.99 -0.85
CA GLU A 72 -4.13 11.82 0.54
C GLU A 72 -3.98 10.34 0.85
N SER A 73 -2.84 9.95 1.39
CA SER A 73 -2.52 8.56 1.74
C SER A 73 -1.79 8.51 3.07
N ALA A 74 -2.02 7.45 3.82
CA ALA A 74 -1.16 7.08 4.93
C ALA A 74 0.21 6.66 4.38
N VAL A 75 1.27 7.21 4.94
CA VAL A 75 2.66 6.97 4.54
C VAL A 75 3.53 6.72 5.75
N ASN A 76 4.59 5.92 5.57
CA ASN A 76 5.60 5.73 6.59
C ASN A 76 6.48 6.98 6.67
N TRP A 77 6.37 7.71 7.75
CA TRP A 77 7.12 8.94 7.98
C TRP A 77 8.24 8.72 9.00
N CYS A 78 9.46 9.07 8.62
CA CYS A 78 10.58 9.12 9.56
C CYS A 78 10.70 10.54 10.15
N PRO A 79 10.45 10.73 11.46
CA PRO A 79 10.48 12.06 12.08
C PRO A 79 11.89 12.65 12.17
N LYS A 80 12.94 11.82 12.19
CA LYS A 80 14.33 12.27 12.21
C LYS A 80 14.85 12.60 10.81
N CYS A 81 14.60 11.75 9.83
CA CYS A 81 14.96 12.00 8.43
C CYS A 81 14.00 12.98 7.76
N GLN A 82 12.81 13.21 8.32
CA GLN A 82 11.74 14.08 7.80
C GLN A 82 11.39 13.80 6.35
N THR A 83 11.16 12.54 6.05
CA THR A 83 10.81 12.07 4.71
C THR A 83 9.91 10.85 4.78
N VAL A 84 9.13 10.67 3.73
CA VAL A 84 8.38 9.44 3.48
C VAL A 84 9.36 8.31 3.17
N LEU A 85 9.09 7.15 3.73
CA LEU A 85 9.82 5.90 3.50
C LEU A 85 8.96 4.93 2.69
N ALA A 86 9.58 4.24 1.75
CA ALA A 86 8.98 3.05 1.15
C ALA A 86 8.87 1.93 2.21
N ASN A 87 7.99 0.95 1.98
CA ASN A 87 7.81 -0.15 2.95
C ASN A 87 9.11 -0.92 3.21
N GLU A 88 9.93 -1.10 2.17
CA GLU A 88 11.24 -1.77 2.21
C GLU A 88 12.29 -0.99 3.02
N GLN A 89 12.00 0.27 3.35
CA GLN A 89 12.87 1.16 4.13
C GLN A 89 12.48 1.23 5.61
N VAL A 90 11.50 0.41 6.00
CA VAL A 90 11.05 0.26 7.40
C VAL A 90 11.42 -1.14 7.88
N GLU A 91 12.37 -1.24 8.80
CA GLU A 91 12.85 -2.49 9.37
C GLU A 91 12.44 -2.54 10.86
N ALA A 92 11.65 -3.53 11.23
CA ALA A 92 11.11 -3.70 12.58
C ALA A 92 10.47 -2.41 13.17
N GLY A 93 9.71 -1.67 12.35
CA GLY A 93 9.08 -0.41 12.75
C GLY A 93 10.02 0.80 12.82
N GLN A 94 11.29 0.63 12.44
CA GLN A 94 12.31 1.67 12.47
C GLN A 94 12.77 2.07 11.06
N CYS A 95 13.24 3.29 10.96
CA CYS A 95 13.86 3.77 9.73
C CYS A 95 15.19 3.03 9.49
N TRP A 96 15.31 2.32 8.38
CA TRP A 96 16.51 1.55 7.98
C TRP A 96 17.82 2.35 8.02
N ARG A 97 17.72 3.67 7.96
CA ARG A 97 18.87 4.59 7.92
C ARG A 97 19.27 5.16 9.28
N CYS A 98 18.31 5.66 10.04
CA CYS A 98 18.62 6.40 11.29
C CYS A 98 18.17 5.67 12.56
N GLY A 99 17.51 4.51 12.44
CA GLY A 99 17.00 3.71 13.55
C GLY A 99 15.86 4.37 14.34
N SER A 100 15.35 5.52 13.89
CA SER A 100 14.24 6.17 14.59
C SER A 100 12.93 5.44 14.31
N GLU A 101 12.04 5.40 15.29
CA GLU A 101 10.68 4.88 15.15
C GLU A 101 9.95 5.60 14.02
N VAL A 102 9.37 4.83 13.10
CA VAL A 102 8.60 5.32 11.96
C VAL A 102 7.16 5.58 12.42
N LYS A 103 6.59 6.69 12.00
CA LYS A 103 5.20 7.06 12.27
C LYS A 103 4.38 6.99 10.99
N GLU A 104 3.12 6.64 11.13
CA GLU A 104 2.18 6.80 10.03
C GLU A 104 1.67 8.25 10.00
N GLU A 105 1.85 8.93 8.87
CA GLU A 105 1.30 10.27 8.63
C GLU A 105 0.42 10.29 7.39
N ARG A 106 -0.57 11.17 7.37
CA ARG A 106 -1.42 11.38 6.19
C ARG A 106 -0.92 12.56 5.40
N LEU A 107 -0.42 12.29 4.20
CA LEU A 107 0.12 13.30 3.30
C LEU A 107 -0.51 13.17 1.93
N SER A 108 -0.71 14.32 1.26
CA SER A 108 -1.06 14.34 -0.15
C SER A 108 0.15 13.98 -0.99
N GLN A 109 0.06 12.88 -1.73
CA GLN A 109 1.14 12.27 -2.49
C GLN A 109 0.76 12.09 -3.95
N TRP A 110 1.73 12.17 -4.84
CA TRP A 110 1.60 11.80 -6.24
C TRP A 110 1.87 10.30 -6.41
N PHE A 111 1.08 9.67 -7.29
CA PHE A 111 1.17 8.24 -7.57
C PHE A 111 1.22 7.99 -9.06
N PHE A 112 2.04 7.02 -9.47
CA PHE A 112 1.91 6.37 -10.77
C PHE A 112 0.94 5.21 -10.67
N ARG A 113 -0.05 5.19 -11.57
CA ARG A 113 -1.12 4.16 -11.64
C ARG A 113 -0.62 2.89 -12.31
N ILE A 114 0.40 2.26 -11.73
CA ILE A 114 1.01 1.04 -12.27
C ILE A 114 0.05 -0.16 -12.23
N THR A 115 -0.93 -0.14 -11.33
CA THR A 115 -1.96 -1.19 -11.23
C THR A 115 -2.81 -1.30 -12.48
N ARG A 116 -2.89 -0.25 -13.31
CA ARG A 116 -3.59 -0.28 -14.60
C ARG A 116 -3.01 -1.32 -15.56
N TYR A 117 -1.75 -1.65 -15.40
CA TYR A 117 -1.01 -2.62 -16.23
C TYR A 117 -0.85 -3.98 -15.54
N ALA A 118 -1.47 -4.21 -14.38
CA ALA A 118 -1.27 -5.42 -13.59
C ALA A 118 -1.58 -6.71 -14.37
N GLU A 119 -2.68 -6.72 -15.15
CA GLU A 119 -3.05 -7.86 -15.98
C GLU A 119 -2.06 -8.08 -17.10
N GLU A 120 -1.73 -7.03 -17.85
CA GLU A 120 -0.79 -7.09 -18.97
C GLU A 120 0.61 -7.54 -18.51
N LEU A 121 1.08 -7.03 -17.36
CA LEU A 121 2.35 -7.45 -16.76
C LEU A 121 2.32 -8.94 -16.38
N LEU A 122 1.21 -9.41 -15.85
CA LEU A 122 1.05 -10.82 -15.47
C LEU A 122 1.04 -11.73 -16.70
N GLU A 123 0.32 -11.38 -17.76
CA GLU A 123 0.30 -12.11 -19.03
C GLU A 123 1.69 -12.13 -19.69
N HIS A 124 2.42 -11.02 -19.64
CA HIS A 124 3.76 -10.92 -20.22
C HIS A 124 4.79 -11.74 -19.44
N CYS A 125 4.60 -12.01 -18.15
CA CYS A 125 5.46 -12.94 -17.41
C CYS A 125 5.59 -14.30 -18.11
N ASP A 126 4.51 -14.79 -18.74
CA ASP A 126 4.51 -16.08 -19.45
C ASP A 126 5.28 -16.03 -20.79
N ARG A 127 5.56 -14.84 -21.31
CA ARG A 127 6.31 -14.63 -22.55
C ARG A 127 7.81 -14.45 -22.32
N LEU A 128 8.25 -14.29 -21.07
CA LEU A 128 9.66 -14.07 -20.71
C LEU A 128 10.43 -15.38 -20.63
N THR A 129 10.48 -16.14 -21.74
CA THR A 129 11.05 -17.50 -21.80
C THR A 129 12.56 -17.57 -21.50
N GLY A 130 13.28 -16.46 -21.62
CA GLY A 130 14.70 -16.35 -21.29
C GLY A 130 15.01 -16.00 -19.84
N TRP A 131 13.99 -15.77 -19.03
CA TRP A 131 14.16 -15.41 -17.62
C TRP A 131 14.16 -16.64 -16.71
N PRO A 132 14.95 -16.64 -15.61
CA PRO A 132 14.92 -17.73 -14.63
C PRO A 132 13.51 -17.88 -14.03
N GLU A 133 13.04 -19.12 -13.93
CA GLU A 133 11.70 -19.45 -13.40
C GLU A 133 11.45 -18.82 -12.01
N ARG A 134 12.48 -18.82 -11.14
CA ARG A 134 12.39 -18.19 -9.82
C ARG A 134 12.02 -16.70 -9.91
N VAL A 135 12.59 -15.99 -10.87
CA VAL A 135 12.31 -14.53 -11.06
C VAL A 135 10.89 -14.34 -11.56
N ILE A 136 10.45 -15.13 -12.54
CA ILE A 136 9.06 -15.11 -13.03
C ILE A 136 8.08 -15.35 -11.90
N THR A 137 8.33 -16.37 -11.07
CA THR A 137 7.49 -16.67 -9.90
C THR A 137 7.44 -15.51 -8.92
N MET A 138 8.58 -14.87 -8.62
CA MET A 138 8.64 -13.68 -7.76
C MET A 138 7.82 -12.52 -8.33
N GLN A 139 7.89 -12.26 -9.65
CA GLN A 139 7.12 -11.22 -10.31
C GLN A 139 5.61 -11.50 -10.26
N LYS A 140 5.19 -12.73 -10.56
CA LYS A 140 3.79 -13.16 -10.46
C LYS A 140 3.25 -13.01 -9.03
N ASN A 141 4.04 -13.41 -8.04
CA ASN A 141 3.68 -13.27 -6.63
C ASN A 141 3.61 -11.80 -6.18
N TRP A 142 4.48 -10.95 -6.74
CA TRP A 142 4.46 -9.50 -6.48
C TRP A 142 3.21 -8.84 -7.05
N ILE A 143 2.85 -9.16 -8.29
CA ILE A 143 1.60 -8.70 -8.91
C ILE A 143 0.40 -9.26 -8.13
N GLY A 144 0.43 -10.54 -7.80
CA GLY A 144 -0.45 -11.19 -6.84
C GLY A 144 -1.93 -11.10 -7.22
N LYS A 145 -2.31 -11.62 -8.40
CA LYS A 145 -3.70 -11.67 -8.84
C LYS A 145 -4.51 -12.68 -8.02
N SER A 146 -5.63 -12.25 -7.49
CA SER A 146 -6.56 -13.09 -6.72
C SER A 146 -7.97 -12.98 -7.29
N TYR A 147 -8.58 -14.12 -7.55
CA TYR A 147 -10.00 -14.21 -7.91
C TYR A 147 -10.81 -14.46 -6.64
N GLY A 148 -11.83 -13.66 -6.43
CA GLY A 148 -12.68 -13.80 -5.25
C GLY A 148 -14.03 -13.15 -5.42
N VAL A 149 -14.71 -12.96 -4.31
CA VAL A 149 -16.01 -12.29 -4.25
C VAL A 149 -15.94 -11.15 -3.25
N GLU A 150 -16.37 -9.96 -3.68
CA GLU A 150 -16.71 -8.90 -2.74
C GLU A 150 -18.11 -9.17 -2.20
N ILE A 151 -18.25 -9.32 -0.91
CA ILE A 151 -19.51 -9.66 -0.22
C ILE A 151 -19.94 -8.50 0.66
N VAL A 152 -21.23 -8.22 0.67
CA VAL A 152 -21.86 -7.13 1.43
C VAL A 152 -22.53 -7.68 2.67
N PHE A 153 -22.05 -7.30 3.86
CA PHE A 153 -22.58 -7.65 5.16
C PHE A 153 -23.38 -6.47 5.73
N PRO A 154 -24.73 -6.54 5.78
CA PRO A 154 -25.52 -5.47 6.38
C PRO A 154 -25.20 -5.31 7.87
N MET A 155 -25.22 -4.07 8.37
CA MET A 155 -25.14 -3.83 9.81
C MET A 155 -26.44 -4.25 10.48
N ALA A 156 -26.34 -4.87 11.66
CA ALA A 156 -27.51 -5.39 12.38
C ALA A 156 -28.44 -4.26 12.89
N ASP A 157 -27.85 -3.13 13.27
CA ASP A 157 -28.55 -2.00 13.86
C ASP A 157 -28.68 -0.80 12.89
N GLY A 158 -28.53 -1.09 11.56
CA GLY A 158 -28.57 -0.08 10.50
C GLY A 158 -27.22 0.62 10.26
N GLY A 159 -27.12 1.37 9.18
CA GLY A 159 -25.90 2.07 8.75
C GLY A 159 -25.31 1.49 7.48
N GLU A 160 -24.12 1.96 7.12
CA GLU A 160 -23.42 1.49 5.93
C GLU A 160 -22.97 0.03 6.09
N PRO A 161 -23.22 -0.83 5.10
CA PRO A 161 -22.82 -2.24 5.16
C PRO A 161 -21.29 -2.39 5.07
N ILE A 162 -20.79 -3.44 5.70
CA ILE A 162 -19.38 -3.81 5.59
C ILE A 162 -19.15 -4.60 4.29
N ARG A 163 -18.15 -4.23 3.52
CA ARG A 163 -17.71 -4.96 2.33
C ARG A 163 -16.49 -5.78 2.67
N VAL A 164 -16.49 -7.04 2.27
CA VAL A 164 -15.39 -7.98 2.48
C VAL A 164 -15.01 -8.62 1.16
N PHE A 165 -13.73 -8.59 0.81
CA PHE A 165 -13.21 -9.41 -0.27
C PHE A 165 -12.71 -10.75 0.28
N THR A 166 -13.13 -11.85 -0.31
CA THR A 166 -12.66 -13.18 0.06
C THR A 166 -12.41 -14.06 -1.17
N THR A 167 -11.40 -14.90 -1.08
CA THR A 167 -11.15 -16.00 -2.01
C THR A 167 -11.74 -17.32 -1.53
N ARG A 168 -12.33 -17.33 -0.31
CA ARG A 168 -12.92 -18.48 0.36
C ARG A 168 -14.42 -18.27 0.58
N GLN A 169 -15.14 -17.90 -0.48
CA GLN A 169 -16.61 -17.78 -0.43
C GLN A 169 -17.32 -19.09 -0.10
N ASP A 170 -16.67 -20.24 -0.31
CA ASP A 170 -17.13 -21.56 0.07
C ASP A 170 -17.41 -21.69 1.58
N THR A 171 -16.74 -20.88 2.39
CA THR A 171 -16.86 -20.92 3.86
C THR A 171 -17.84 -19.93 4.46
N ILE A 172 -18.56 -19.12 3.64
CA ILE A 172 -19.41 -18.02 4.12
C ILE A 172 -20.48 -18.46 5.14
N TYR A 173 -21.04 -19.66 5.01
CA TYR A 173 -22.03 -20.20 5.93
C TYR A 173 -21.46 -20.45 7.33
N GLY A 174 -20.14 -20.64 7.43
CA GLY A 174 -19.38 -20.82 8.67
C GLY A 174 -18.85 -19.52 9.28
N ALA A 175 -19.10 -18.37 8.65
CA ALA A 175 -18.68 -17.10 9.20
C ALA A 175 -19.46 -16.76 10.47
N THR A 176 -18.75 -16.55 11.60
CA THR A 176 -19.34 -16.36 12.92
C THR A 176 -19.05 -15.02 13.55
N PHE A 177 -18.03 -14.31 13.10
CA PHE A 177 -17.71 -12.94 13.51
C PHE A 177 -17.03 -12.17 12.36
N MET A 178 -16.93 -10.85 12.53
CA MET A 178 -16.30 -9.94 11.59
C MET A 178 -15.06 -9.34 12.23
N LEU A 179 -13.96 -9.31 11.48
CA LEU A 179 -12.74 -8.67 11.88
C LEU A 179 -12.50 -7.41 11.02
N VAL A 180 -12.10 -6.35 11.68
CA VAL A 180 -11.75 -5.07 11.04
C VAL A 180 -10.32 -4.72 11.45
N ALA A 181 -9.50 -4.28 10.51
CA ALA A 181 -8.17 -3.80 10.82
C ALA A 181 -8.21 -2.67 11.85
N ALA A 182 -7.35 -2.72 12.86
CA ALA A 182 -7.36 -1.74 13.95
C ALA A 182 -7.26 -0.29 13.46
N GLU A 183 -6.54 -0.06 12.36
CA GLU A 183 -6.35 1.26 11.75
C GLU A 183 -7.48 1.71 10.81
N HIS A 184 -8.47 0.83 10.56
CA HIS A 184 -9.55 1.13 9.64
C HIS A 184 -10.50 2.20 10.21
N PRO A 185 -10.93 3.21 9.42
CA PRO A 185 -11.79 4.30 9.90
C PRO A 185 -13.08 3.82 10.56
N LEU A 186 -13.63 2.70 10.11
CA LEU A 186 -14.85 2.08 10.66
C LEU A 186 -14.70 1.77 12.16
N VAL A 187 -13.51 1.43 12.66
CA VAL A 187 -13.28 1.10 14.08
C VAL A 187 -13.67 2.27 14.97
N MET A 188 -13.14 3.46 14.67
CA MET A 188 -13.47 4.66 15.44
C MET A 188 -14.90 5.14 15.19
N GLN A 189 -15.43 4.93 13.98
CA GLN A 189 -16.82 5.27 13.66
C GLN A 189 -17.80 4.44 14.50
N LEU A 190 -17.55 3.13 14.67
CA LEU A 190 -18.41 2.23 15.45
C LEU A 190 -18.26 2.42 16.96
N ALA A 191 -17.08 2.83 17.44
CA ALA A 191 -16.80 3.02 18.87
C ALA A 191 -17.27 4.38 19.42
N ARG A 192 -17.39 5.40 18.54
CA ARG A 192 -17.67 6.78 18.91
C ARG A 192 -18.97 6.92 19.74
N GLY A 193 -18.86 7.60 20.88
CA GLY A 193 -19.98 7.87 21.80
C GLY A 193 -20.41 6.67 22.63
N LYS A 194 -19.73 5.53 22.54
CA LYS A 194 -20.01 4.33 23.34
C LYS A 194 -19.06 4.22 24.53
N PRO A 195 -19.44 3.48 25.59
CA PRO A 195 -18.58 3.26 26.76
C PRO A 195 -17.20 2.66 26.42
N ILE A 196 -17.13 1.88 25.34
CA ILE A 196 -15.90 1.21 24.86
C ILE A 196 -14.93 2.14 24.10
N GLU A 197 -15.31 3.38 23.77
CA GLU A 197 -14.53 4.27 22.91
C GLU A 197 -13.09 4.44 23.41
N LYS A 198 -12.91 4.62 24.70
CA LYS A 198 -11.59 4.77 25.31
C LYS A 198 -10.73 3.52 25.15
N ASP A 199 -11.27 2.35 25.44
CA ASP A 199 -10.55 1.07 25.35
C ASP A 199 -10.16 0.76 23.90
N VAL A 200 -11.06 1.07 22.97
CA VAL A 200 -10.79 0.95 21.52
C VAL A 200 -9.68 1.89 21.08
N MET A 201 -9.69 3.15 21.51
CA MET A 201 -8.62 4.11 21.21
C MET A 201 -7.27 3.63 21.72
N GLU A 202 -7.18 3.19 22.96
CA GLU A 202 -5.96 2.66 23.57
C GLU A 202 -5.44 1.42 22.81
N TYR A 203 -6.35 0.54 22.40
CA TYR A 203 -6.04 -0.63 21.60
C TYR A 203 -5.47 -0.24 20.22
N VAL A 204 -6.14 0.66 19.50
CA VAL A 204 -5.71 1.15 18.18
C VAL A 204 -4.32 1.77 18.24
N GLU A 205 -4.06 2.65 19.22
CA GLU A 205 -2.75 3.28 19.38
C GLU A 205 -1.64 2.28 19.74
N ARG A 206 -1.95 1.23 20.48
CA ARG A 206 -1.02 0.12 20.75
C ARG A 206 -0.71 -0.67 19.49
N VAL A 207 -1.73 -1.01 18.69
CA VAL A 207 -1.56 -1.80 17.45
C VAL A 207 -0.79 -1.02 16.38
N LYS A 208 -1.02 0.29 16.26
CA LYS A 208 -0.28 1.14 15.32
C LYS A 208 1.25 1.15 15.55
N LYS A 209 1.69 0.89 16.77
CA LYS A 209 3.11 0.82 17.12
C LYS A 209 3.74 -0.54 16.82
N GLN A 210 2.94 -1.54 16.48
CA GLN A 210 3.39 -2.90 16.18
C GLN A 210 3.83 -3.02 14.72
N ASP A 211 4.88 -3.81 14.48
CA ASP A 211 5.35 -4.11 13.14
C ASP A 211 4.29 -4.88 12.34
N LYS A 212 3.92 -4.37 11.15
CA LYS A 212 2.88 -4.96 10.30
C LYS A 212 3.24 -6.38 9.81
N LEU A 213 4.52 -6.67 9.54
CA LEU A 213 4.97 -7.99 9.13
C LEU A 213 4.90 -8.99 10.28
N MET A 214 5.33 -8.56 11.47
CA MET A 214 5.23 -9.39 12.68
C MET A 214 3.79 -9.74 13.02
N ARG A 215 2.86 -8.80 12.91
CA ARG A 215 1.42 -8.99 13.19
C ARG A 215 0.79 -10.09 12.33
N THR A 216 1.27 -10.28 11.11
CA THR A 216 0.74 -11.29 10.17
C THR A 216 1.44 -12.64 10.28
N SER A 217 2.48 -12.77 11.11
CA SER A 217 3.16 -14.05 11.32
C SER A 217 2.32 -15.01 12.15
N ASP A 218 2.51 -16.31 11.92
CA ASP A 218 1.78 -17.36 12.63
C ASP A 218 2.11 -17.41 14.13
N TYR A 219 3.31 -16.96 14.49
CA TYR A 219 3.77 -16.91 15.90
C TYR A 219 3.31 -15.69 16.68
N TYR A 220 2.66 -14.74 16.02
CA TYR A 220 2.20 -13.52 16.70
C TYR A 220 0.82 -13.74 17.32
N GLU A 221 0.68 -13.39 18.60
CA GLU A 221 -0.57 -13.55 19.33
C GLU A 221 -1.72 -12.76 18.69
N LYS A 222 -2.83 -13.46 18.37
CA LYS A 222 -4.01 -12.85 17.78
C LYS A 222 -4.83 -12.17 18.86
N GLU A 223 -4.95 -10.83 18.75
CA GLU A 223 -5.69 -10.01 19.70
C GLU A 223 -6.72 -9.13 19.00
N GLY A 224 -7.74 -8.76 19.74
CA GLY A 224 -8.77 -7.83 19.27
C GLY A 224 -9.57 -7.20 20.40
N VAL A 225 -10.37 -6.20 20.06
CA VAL A 225 -11.33 -5.56 20.93
C VAL A 225 -12.71 -5.56 20.28
N PHE A 226 -13.74 -5.94 21.04
CA PHE A 226 -15.12 -5.92 20.57
C PHE A 226 -15.59 -4.46 20.39
N LEU A 227 -16.24 -4.16 19.24
CA LEU A 227 -16.65 -2.80 18.90
C LEU A 227 -18.09 -2.48 19.35
N ASP A 228 -18.70 -3.35 20.19
CA ASP A 228 -20.10 -3.24 20.58
C ASP A 228 -21.03 -2.99 19.38
N ALA A 229 -20.77 -3.70 18.31
CA ALA A 229 -21.49 -3.63 17.05
C ALA A 229 -21.59 -5.01 16.41
N HIS A 230 -22.59 -5.21 15.57
CA HIS A 230 -22.83 -6.47 14.88
C HIS A 230 -23.17 -6.22 13.41
N CYS A 231 -22.79 -7.17 12.56
CA CYS A 231 -23.29 -7.29 11.19
C CYS A 231 -24.10 -8.58 11.02
N LEU A 232 -24.78 -8.70 9.89
CA LEU A 232 -25.55 -9.88 9.55
C LEU A 232 -24.84 -10.66 8.44
N ASN A 233 -24.70 -11.97 8.65
CA ASN A 233 -24.26 -12.85 7.58
C ASN A 233 -25.33 -12.82 6.46
N PRO A 234 -24.97 -12.46 5.21
CA PRO A 234 -25.95 -12.21 4.16
C PRO A 234 -26.71 -13.46 3.69
N VAL A 235 -26.16 -14.67 3.91
CA VAL A 235 -26.79 -15.93 3.47
C VAL A 235 -27.54 -16.65 4.59
N THR A 236 -27.10 -16.50 5.85
CA THR A 236 -27.72 -17.19 6.99
C THR A 236 -28.59 -16.29 7.87
N GLY A 237 -28.45 -14.96 7.73
CA GLY A 237 -29.08 -13.97 8.62
C GLY A 237 -28.49 -13.94 10.05
N ARG A 238 -27.44 -14.72 10.33
CA ARG A 238 -26.82 -14.78 11.66
C ARG A 238 -26.23 -13.42 12.03
N ARG A 239 -26.50 -13.01 13.28
CA ARG A 239 -25.87 -11.83 13.88
C ARG A 239 -24.43 -12.17 14.28
N MET A 240 -23.45 -11.41 13.74
CA MET A 240 -22.02 -11.62 13.89
C MET A 240 -21.42 -10.43 14.64
N PRO A 241 -20.72 -10.61 15.78
CA PRO A 241 -20.03 -9.53 16.47
C PRO A 241 -18.85 -9.01 15.64
N ILE A 242 -18.56 -7.72 15.76
CA ILE A 242 -17.47 -7.03 15.04
C ILE A 242 -16.34 -6.72 16.01
N TYR A 243 -15.13 -7.15 15.68
CA TYR A 243 -13.91 -6.89 16.44
C TYR A 243 -12.91 -6.08 15.62
N ALA A 244 -12.23 -5.14 16.26
CA ALA A 244 -10.96 -4.65 15.72
C ALA A 244 -9.86 -5.65 16.08
N ALA A 245 -9.04 -6.05 15.10
CA ALA A 245 -8.02 -7.09 15.29
C ALA A 245 -6.64 -6.63 14.82
N ASN A 246 -5.58 -7.11 15.51
CA ASN A 246 -4.20 -6.74 15.21
C ASN A 246 -3.62 -7.43 13.97
N PHE A 247 -4.12 -8.58 13.57
CA PHE A 247 -3.61 -9.39 12.45
C PHE A 247 -4.34 -9.16 11.12
N VAL A 248 -5.35 -8.28 11.09
CA VAL A 248 -5.99 -7.79 9.86
C VAL A 248 -5.26 -6.52 9.41
N LEU A 249 -4.95 -6.43 8.12
CA LEU A 249 -4.28 -5.27 7.54
C LEU A 249 -5.29 -4.35 6.83
N ALA A 250 -5.28 -3.07 7.16
CA ALA A 250 -6.16 -2.07 6.53
C ALA A 250 -5.88 -1.89 5.03
N ASP A 251 -4.66 -2.21 4.61
CA ASP A 251 -4.20 -2.04 3.24
C ASP A 251 -4.47 -3.27 2.35
N TYR A 252 -5.01 -4.35 2.86
CA TYR A 252 -5.32 -5.55 2.09
C TYR A 252 -6.83 -5.74 1.95
N GLY A 253 -7.30 -5.93 0.72
CA GLY A 253 -8.72 -6.04 0.45
C GLY A 253 -9.48 -4.77 0.86
N THR A 254 -10.50 -4.95 1.65
CA THR A 254 -11.32 -3.87 2.22
C THR A 254 -10.88 -3.47 3.64
N GLY A 255 -9.83 -4.09 4.18
CA GLY A 255 -9.48 -3.94 5.61
C GLY A 255 -10.45 -4.63 6.57
N CYS A 256 -11.39 -5.40 6.03
CA CYS A 256 -12.38 -6.19 6.78
C CYS A 256 -12.32 -7.65 6.33
N VAL A 257 -12.48 -8.58 7.26
CA VAL A 257 -12.44 -10.03 7.02
C VAL A 257 -13.62 -10.70 7.68
N MET A 258 -14.34 -11.53 6.94
CA MET A 258 -15.28 -12.47 7.54
C MET A 258 -14.49 -13.61 8.17
N ALA A 259 -14.62 -13.83 9.46
CA ALA A 259 -13.89 -14.85 10.16
C ALA A 259 -14.60 -16.20 10.12
N VAL A 260 -13.83 -17.23 9.76
CA VAL A 260 -14.31 -18.60 9.58
C VAL A 260 -13.48 -19.57 10.42
N PRO A 261 -13.67 -19.58 11.73
CA PRO A 261 -12.73 -20.18 12.69
C PRO A 261 -12.50 -21.68 12.52
N THR A 262 -13.40 -22.41 11.89
CA THR A 262 -13.19 -23.86 11.64
C THR A 262 -12.34 -24.14 10.39
N HIS A 263 -12.04 -23.10 9.57
CA HIS A 263 -11.37 -23.25 8.27
C HIS A 263 -10.25 -22.24 8.02
N ASP A 264 -9.88 -21.43 9.01
CA ASP A 264 -8.71 -20.53 9.04
C ASP A 264 -8.07 -20.60 10.43
N GLU A 265 -6.78 -20.88 10.50
CA GLU A 265 -6.07 -21.12 11.77
C GLU A 265 -6.01 -19.87 12.64
N ARG A 266 -5.83 -18.70 12.04
CA ARG A 266 -5.79 -17.42 12.77
C ARG A 266 -7.15 -17.09 13.39
N ASP A 267 -8.22 -17.36 12.63
CA ASP A 267 -9.58 -17.17 13.11
C ASP A 267 -9.93 -18.20 14.20
N PHE A 268 -9.39 -19.42 14.11
CA PHE A 268 -9.56 -20.46 15.12
C PHE A 268 -8.92 -20.06 16.45
N GLU A 269 -7.64 -19.65 16.42
CA GLU A 269 -6.94 -19.15 17.62
C GLU A 269 -7.71 -17.99 18.26
N PHE A 270 -8.15 -17.04 17.45
CA PHE A 270 -8.93 -15.90 17.91
C PHE A 270 -10.26 -16.33 18.53
N ALA A 271 -11.01 -17.20 17.85
CA ALA A 271 -12.30 -17.69 18.35
C ALA A 271 -12.17 -18.44 19.68
N LYS A 272 -11.12 -19.26 19.84
CA LYS A 272 -10.83 -19.96 21.11
C LYS A 272 -10.51 -18.96 22.22
N LYS A 273 -9.68 -17.95 21.95
CA LYS A 273 -9.31 -16.91 22.94
C LYS A 273 -10.51 -16.11 23.41
N TYR A 274 -11.42 -15.75 22.51
CA TYR A 274 -12.60 -14.92 22.82
C TYR A 274 -13.90 -15.70 23.00
N ASN A 275 -13.81 -17.05 23.06
CA ASN A 275 -14.94 -17.94 23.22
C ASN A 275 -16.08 -17.68 22.21
N LEU A 276 -15.70 -17.53 20.93
CA LEU A 276 -16.62 -17.27 19.83
C LEU A 276 -17.12 -18.58 19.20
N PRO A 277 -18.31 -18.59 18.55
CA PRO A 277 -18.87 -19.79 17.98
C PRO A 277 -18.03 -20.40 16.86
N LEU A 278 -17.93 -21.72 16.83
CA LEU A 278 -17.30 -22.53 15.78
C LEU A 278 -18.40 -23.26 14.99
N ILE A 279 -18.30 -23.26 13.66
CA ILE A 279 -19.28 -23.95 12.77
C ILE A 279 -18.52 -24.62 11.65
N VAL A 280 -18.51 -25.94 11.62
CA VAL A 280 -17.94 -26.72 10.52
C VAL A 280 -18.83 -26.59 9.30
N VAL A 281 -18.24 -26.13 8.18
CA VAL A 281 -18.91 -26.05 6.88
C VAL A 281 -18.17 -26.80 5.77
N ILE A 282 -16.93 -27.22 6.03
CA ILE A 282 -16.21 -28.16 5.17
C ILE A 282 -15.86 -29.36 6.03
N GLN A 283 -16.33 -30.52 5.64
CA GLN A 283 -16.09 -31.77 6.35
C GLN A 283 -14.97 -32.55 5.67
N ASP A 284 -14.02 -33.09 6.47
CA ASP A 284 -13.00 -34.01 6.00
C ASP A 284 -13.69 -35.26 5.45
N PRO A 285 -13.40 -35.69 4.20
CA PRO A 285 -13.99 -36.90 3.63
C PRO A 285 -13.65 -38.19 4.38
N ASN A 286 -12.58 -38.19 5.15
CA ASN A 286 -12.03 -39.38 5.83
C ASN A 286 -12.37 -39.43 7.32
N ARG A 287 -12.71 -38.27 7.91
CA ARG A 287 -12.92 -38.13 9.37
C ARG A 287 -13.96 -37.07 9.67
N ALA A 288 -14.95 -37.41 10.48
CA ALA A 288 -15.92 -36.43 10.94
C ALA A 288 -15.28 -35.39 11.87
N LEU A 289 -15.35 -34.12 11.50
CA LEU A 289 -14.91 -33.01 12.33
C LEU A 289 -15.96 -32.66 13.38
N ASN A 290 -15.54 -32.45 14.63
CA ASN A 290 -16.39 -32.05 15.72
C ASN A 290 -15.79 -30.82 16.42
N VAL A 291 -16.55 -29.73 16.50
CA VAL A 291 -16.14 -28.45 17.10
C VAL A 291 -15.71 -28.57 18.57
N GLU A 292 -16.25 -29.55 19.31
CA GLU A 292 -15.92 -29.76 20.73
C GLU A 292 -14.50 -30.38 20.91
N THR A 293 -14.04 -31.12 19.90
CA THR A 293 -12.75 -31.85 19.95
C THR A 293 -11.67 -31.26 19.03
N MET A 294 -12.01 -30.24 18.22
CA MET A 294 -11.04 -29.57 17.35
C MET A 294 -10.00 -28.81 18.16
N THR A 295 -8.75 -29.05 17.86
CA THR A 295 -7.56 -28.37 18.41
C THR A 295 -6.92 -27.40 17.42
N GLU A 296 -7.28 -27.51 16.13
CA GLU A 296 -6.79 -26.72 15.00
C GLU A 296 -7.88 -26.56 13.95
N ALA A 297 -7.74 -25.61 13.04
CA ALA A 297 -8.65 -25.43 11.92
C ALA A 297 -8.44 -26.54 10.86
N TYR A 298 -9.50 -26.85 10.12
CA TYR A 298 -9.42 -27.72 8.96
C TYR A 298 -9.34 -26.86 7.69
N VAL A 299 -8.18 -26.80 7.09
CA VAL A 299 -7.90 -25.89 5.95
C VAL A 299 -7.90 -26.59 4.58
N ASP A 300 -7.96 -27.92 4.56
CA ASP A 300 -7.90 -28.74 3.36
C ASP A 300 -9.22 -28.75 2.57
N GLU A 301 -9.21 -29.38 1.40
CA GLU A 301 -10.40 -29.63 0.60
C GLU A 301 -11.32 -30.66 1.26
N GLY A 302 -12.63 -30.46 1.09
CA GLY A 302 -13.61 -31.37 1.67
C GLY A 302 -15.01 -31.23 1.08
N ILE A 303 -15.97 -31.76 1.79
CA ILE A 303 -17.38 -31.75 1.40
C ILE A 303 -18.12 -30.72 2.23
N LEU A 304 -18.92 -29.86 1.59
CA LEU A 304 -19.72 -28.87 2.26
C LEU A 304 -20.81 -29.52 3.11
N VAL A 305 -20.96 -28.98 4.32
CA VAL A 305 -22.01 -29.29 5.28
C VAL A 305 -22.50 -27.99 5.92
N ASN A 306 -23.69 -27.92 6.47
CA ASN A 306 -24.25 -26.73 7.09
C ASN A 306 -24.23 -25.49 6.15
N SER A 307 -24.19 -25.71 4.84
CA SER A 307 -24.08 -24.71 3.78
C SER A 307 -25.33 -24.61 2.92
N GLY A 308 -26.47 -25.07 3.46
CA GLY A 308 -27.79 -24.98 2.85
C GLY A 308 -27.86 -25.72 1.50
N PRO A 309 -28.19 -25.03 0.39
CA PRO A 309 -28.35 -25.70 -0.91
C PRO A 309 -27.05 -26.28 -1.49
N PHE A 310 -25.91 -26.02 -0.87
CA PHE A 310 -24.60 -26.48 -1.34
C PHE A 310 -24.06 -27.68 -0.56
N ASP A 311 -24.83 -28.18 0.42
CA ASP A 311 -24.44 -29.37 1.19
C ASP A 311 -24.21 -30.57 0.28
N GLY A 312 -23.14 -31.33 0.54
CA GLY A 312 -22.73 -32.48 -0.25
C GLY A 312 -21.84 -32.15 -1.46
N MET A 313 -21.66 -30.88 -1.81
CA MET A 313 -20.72 -30.48 -2.86
C MET A 313 -19.28 -30.48 -2.36
N LYS A 314 -18.32 -30.78 -3.24
CA LYS A 314 -16.90 -30.43 -2.96
C LYS A 314 -16.78 -28.91 -2.83
N ASN A 315 -16.05 -28.44 -1.82
CA ASN A 315 -15.91 -27.01 -1.56
C ASN A 315 -15.31 -26.25 -2.75
N THR A 316 -14.34 -26.81 -3.47
CA THR A 316 -13.73 -26.23 -4.67
C THR A 316 -14.75 -26.04 -5.82
N ALA A 317 -15.63 -27.00 -6.02
CA ALA A 317 -16.69 -26.90 -7.03
C ALA A 317 -17.80 -25.94 -6.58
N ALA A 318 -18.05 -25.81 -5.28
CA ALA A 318 -19.08 -24.94 -4.73
C ALA A 318 -18.70 -23.45 -4.77
N MET A 319 -17.42 -23.10 -4.87
CA MET A 319 -16.98 -21.70 -4.92
C MET A 319 -17.69 -20.89 -6.01
N GLU A 320 -17.79 -21.45 -7.22
CA GLU A 320 -18.46 -20.79 -8.34
C GLU A 320 -19.98 -20.69 -8.14
N ALA A 321 -20.59 -21.76 -7.63
CA ALA A 321 -22.02 -21.80 -7.37
C ALA A 321 -22.43 -20.81 -6.24
N ILE A 322 -21.65 -20.73 -5.17
CA ILE A 322 -21.88 -19.79 -4.08
C ILE A 322 -21.65 -18.35 -4.55
N ALA A 323 -20.64 -18.09 -5.37
CA ALA A 323 -20.40 -16.77 -5.96
C ALA A 323 -21.61 -16.32 -6.81
N ALA A 324 -22.12 -17.21 -7.69
CA ALA A 324 -23.31 -16.93 -8.49
C ALA A 324 -24.56 -16.73 -7.65
N HIS A 325 -24.71 -17.50 -6.57
CA HIS A 325 -25.81 -17.33 -5.61
C HIS A 325 -25.76 -15.96 -4.93
N LEU A 326 -24.60 -15.53 -4.44
CA LEU A 326 -24.41 -14.21 -3.83
C LEU A 326 -24.72 -13.07 -4.81
N GLU A 327 -24.31 -13.21 -6.08
CA GLU A 327 -24.66 -12.26 -7.15
C GLU A 327 -26.17 -12.20 -7.38
N SER A 328 -26.85 -13.35 -7.45
CA SER A 328 -28.30 -13.43 -7.63
C SER A 328 -29.11 -12.78 -6.51
N LEU A 329 -28.56 -12.79 -5.30
CA LEU A 329 -29.13 -12.12 -4.13
C LEU A 329 -28.79 -10.62 -4.06
N GLY A 330 -27.94 -10.10 -4.95
CA GLY A 330 -27.40 -8.75 -4.86
C GLY A 330 -26.50 -8.53 -3.63
N LYS A 331 -25.97 -9.60 -3.06
CA LYS A 331 -25.16 -9.60 -1.82
C LYS A 331 -23.66 -9.79 -2.08
N GLY A 332 -23.26 -10.06 -3.32
CA GLY A 332 -21.86 -10.21 -3.70
C GLY A 332 -21.62 -9.92 -5.16
N LYS A 333 -20.34 -9.75 -5.50
CA LYS A 333 -19.87 -9.54 -6.86
C LYS A 333 -18.53 -10.23 -7.04
N LYS A 334 -18.40 -11.06 -8.09
CA LYS A 334 -17.09 -11.61 -8.48
C LYS A 334 -16.14 -10.46 -8.79
N THR A 335 -14.97 -10.51 -8.21
CA THR A 335 -13.99 -9.41 -8.28
C THR A 335 -12.58 -9.97 -8.35
N ILE A 336 -11.74 -9.30 -9.14
CA ILE A 336 -10.30 -9.57 -9.19
C ILE A 336 -9.61 -8.51 -8.35
N GLN A 337 -8.71 -8.95 -7.50
CA GLN A 337 -7.82 -8.05 -6.77
C GLN A 337 -6.36 -8.37 -7.08
N TYR A 338 -5.52 -7.33 -7.01
CA TYR A 338 -4.08 -7.44 -7.16
C TYR A 338 -3.40 -7.00 -5.87
N ARG A 339 -2.30 -7.68 -5.52
CA ARG A 339 -1.43 -7.25 -4.43
C ARG A 339 -0.63 -6.01 -4.82
N LEU A 340 -0.28 -5.91 -6.12
CA LEU A 340 0.38 -4.74 -6.70
C LEU A 340 -0.38 -3.46 -6.35
N ARG A 341 0.33 -2.42 -5.95
CA ARG A 341 -0.24 -1.10 -5.62
C ARG A 341 0.39 -0.03 -6.48
N ASP A 342 -0.32 1.08 -6.63
CA ASP A 342 0.22 2.24 -7.31
C ASP A 342 1.46 2.78 -6.61
N TRP A 343 2.42 3.21 -7.38
CA TRP A 343 3.71 3.67 -6.88
C TRP A 343 3.63 5.12 -6.40
N GLY A 344 3.83 5.36 -5.11
CA GLY A 344 3.93 6.69 -4.51
C GLY A 344 5.29 7.32 -4.78
N ILE A 345 5.31 8.34 -5.62
CA ILE A 345 6.56 8.95 -6.12
C ILE A 345 6.98 10.21 -5.38
N SER A 346 6.13 10.83 -4.60
CA SER A 346 6.44 12.08 -3.89
C SER A 346 7.50 11.91 -2.83
N ARG A 347 8.51 12.77 -2.83
CA ARG A 347 9.53 12.88 -1.78
C ARG A 347 9.69 14.33 -1.32
N GLN A 348 9.69 14.54 -0.01
CA GLN A 348 9.79 15.86 0.64
C GLN A 348 11.25 16.20 0.88
N ARG A 349 12.06 16.13 -0.19
CA ARG A 349 13.52 16.33 -0.14
C ARG A 349 13.99 17.21 -1.29
N TYR A 350 15.25 17.64 -1.22
CA TYR A 350 15.89 18.42 -2.27
C TYR A 350 16.30 17.58 -3.50
N TRP A 351 16.51 16.30 -3.32
CA TRP A 351 16.93 15.37 -4.38
C TRP A 351 15.74 14.80 -5.18
N GLY A 352 16.02 14.34 -6.41
CA GLY A 352 15.03 13.86 -7.36
C GLY A 352 14.55 14.95 -8.30
N ALA A 353 13.90 14.56 -9.39
CA ALA A 353 13.34 15.51 -10.35
C ALA A 353 12.16 16.26 -9.74
N PRO A 354 12.13 17.61 -9.79
CA PRO A 354 10.96 18.37 -9.34
C PRO A 354 9.70 17.98 -10.11
N ILE A 355 8.61 17.78 -9.42
CA ILE A 355 7.32 17.47 -10.04
C ILE A 355 6.79 18.73 -10.75
N PRO A 356 6.56 18.69 -12.09
CA PRO A 356 6.31 19.87 -12.91
C PRO A 356 4.85 20.32 -12.86
N VAL A 357 4.38 20.71 -11.66
CA VAL A 357 2.99 21.12 -11.41
C VAL A 357 2.95 22.39 -10.58
N VAL A 358 1.93 23.22 -10.80
CA VAL A 358 1.64 24.40 -9.98
C VAL A 358 0.22 24.35 -9.44
N TYR A 359 0.00 24.97 -8.28
CA TYR A 359 -1.29 25.11 -7.63
C TYR A 359 -1.77 26.56 -7.75
N CYS A 360 -2.90 26.73 -8.38
CA CYS A 360 -3.54 28.03 -8.61
C CYS A 360 -4.90 28.05 -7.93
N ASP A 361 -5.21 29.12 -7.19
CA ASP A 361 -6.50 29.23 -6.49
C ASP A 361 -7.70 29.26 -7.46
N THR A 362 -7.49 29.74 -8.69
CA THR A 362 -8.54 29.79 -9.72
C THR A 362 -8.61 28.53 -10.57
N CYS A 363 -7.47 27.97 -10.96
CA CYS A 363 -7.40 26.88 -11.94
C CYS A 363 -7.18 25.50 -11.30
N GLY A 364 -6.92 25.44 -9.98
CA GLY A 364 -6.58 24.22 -9.29
C GLY A 364 -5.16 23.73 -9.60
N THR A 365 -5.00 22.45 -9.80
CA THR A 365 -3.72 21.82 -10.16
C THR A 365 -3.46 21.98 -11.66
N VAL A 366 -2.38 22.66 -12.04
CA VAL A 366 -2.05 22.98 -13.43
C VAL A 366 -0.66 22.45 -13.76
N PRO A 367 -0.49 21.63 -14.82
CA PRO A 367 0.82 21.19 -15.29
C PRO A 367 1.63 22.39 -15.83
N VAL A 368 2.95 22.33 -15.67
CA VAL A 368 3.88 23.25 -16.33
C VAL A 368 3.83 23.00 -17.84
N ALA A 369 3.93 24.01 -18.66
CA ALA A 369 3.99 23.85 -20.12
C ALA A 369 5.27 23.12 -20.56
N GLU A 370 5.21 22.27 -21.59
CA GLU A 370 6.37 21.48 -22.05
C GLU A 370 7.55 22.36 -22.48
N GLU A 371 7.26 23.53 -23.05
CA GLU A 371 8.24 24.53 -23.44
C GLU A 371 8.97 25.20 -22.27
N ASP A 372 8.36 25.19 -21.07
CA ASP A 372 8.91 25.76 -19.84
C ASP A 372 9.74 24.74 -19.04
N LEU A 373 9.89 23.49 -19.53
CA LEU A 373 10.74 22.49 -18.91
C LEU A 373 12.23 22.73 -19.24
N PRO A 374 13.15 22.43 -18.31
CA PRO A 374 12.92 21.83 -16.99
C PRO A 374 12.54 22.84 -15.89
N VAL A 375 11.73 22.39 -14.93
CA VAL A 375 11.65 23.03 -13.62
C VAL A 375 12.93 22.71 -12.87
N VAL A 376 13.80 23.70 -12.68
CA VAL A 376 15.15 23.50 -12.16
C VAL A 376 15.17 23.63 -10.64
N LEU A 377 15.92 22.73 -9.97
CA LEU A 377 16.19 22.83 -8.53
C LEU A 377 16.96 24.12 -8.20
N PRO A 378 16.52 24.91 -7.21
CA PRO A 378 17.23 26.13 -6.80
C PRO A 378 18.58 25.79 -6.17
N LYS A 379 19.57 26.66 -6.35
CA LYS A 379 20.93 26.48 -5.81
C LYS A 379 21.13 27.10 -4.43
N ASP A 380 20.26 28.03 -4.07
CA ASP A 380 20.29 28.81 -2.82
C ASP A 380 19.41 28.18 -1.74
N VAL A 381 19.61 26.88 -1.48
CA VAL A 381 18.84 26.10 -0.53
C VAL A 381 19.64 25.88 0.75
N GLU A 382 19.03 26.15 1.90
CA GLU A 382 19.59 25.84 3.20
C GLU A 382 19.20 24.41 3.62
N PHE A 383 20.19 23.59 3.95
CA PHE A 383 20.05 22.22 4.43
C PHE A 383 20.15 22.20 5.96
N THR A 384 19.03 22.42 6.64
CA THR A 384 19.00 22.50 8.12
C THR A 384 18.77 21.14 8.80
N GLY A 385 18.52 20.08 8.03
CA GLY A 385 18.20 18.75 8.57
C GLY A 385 16.84 18.65 9.27
N GLY A 386 16.01 19.70 9.22
CA GLY A 386 14.71 19.75 9.89
C GLY A 386 13.62 20.47 9.08
N GLY A 387 12.33 20.04 9.24
CA GLY A 387 11.16 20.83 8.87
C GLY A 387 10.60 20.66 7.45
N GLY A 388 10.45 19.44 6.92
CA GLY A 388 9.76 19.17 5.64
C GLY A 388 10.64 19.41 4.42
N SER A 389 10.02 19.59 3.24
CA SER A 389 10.75 19.82 1.98
C SER A 389 11.62 21.09 2.05
N PRO A 390 12.92 21.00 1.79
CA PRO A 390 13.80 22.18 1.71
C PRO A 390 13.32 23.18 0.63
N LEU A 391 12.71 22.67 -0.44
CA LEU A 391 12.18 23.50 -1.54
C LEU A 391 11.03 24.40 -1.11
N ALA A 392 10.23 23.95 -0.13
CA ALA A 392 9.09 24.72 0.39
C ALA A 392 9.51 26.02 1.12
N ARG A 393 10.80 26.16 1.46
CA ARG A 393 11.35 27.34 2.13
C ARG A 393 11.98 28.34 1.18
N VAL A 394 12.06 28.02 -0.11
CA VAL A 394 12.66 28.90 -1.13
C VAL A 394 11.56 29.64 -1.85
N ASP A 395 11.27 30.87 -1.40
CA ASP A 395 10.18 31.69 -1.94
C ASP A 395 10.30 31.91 -3.45
N SER A 396 11.51 32.08 -3.98
CA SER A 396 11.80 32.22 -5.42
C SER A 396 11.47 30.97 -6.24
N PHE A 397 11.49 29.81 -5.60
CA PHE A 397 11.07 28.55 -6.22
C PHE A 397 9.57 28.32 -6.09
N VAL A 398 9.02 28.55 -4.90
CA VAL A 398 7.60 28.27 -4.59
C VAL A 398 6.68 29.19 -5.35
N ASN A 399 6.93 30.51 -5.30
CA ASN A 399 6.03 31.49 -5.91
C ASN A 399 6.28 31.59 -7.42
N THR A 400 5.21 31.44 -8.20
CA THR A 400 5.27 31.41 -9.66
C THR A 400 4.00 31.94 -10.28
N VAL A 401 3.93 31.93 -11.59
CA VAL A 401 2.75 32.32 -12.37
C VAL A 401 2.04 31.08 -12.90
N CYS A 402 0.73 31.06 -12.80
CA CYS A 402 -0.10 29.97 -13.34
C CYS A 402 0.03 29.93 -14.88
N PRO A 403 0.38 28.80 -15.48
CA PRO A 403 0.42 28.66 -16.95
C PRO A 403 -0.93 28.93 -17.63
N GLY A 404 -2.06 28.61 -16.94
CA GLY A 404 -3.40 28.76 -17.46
C GLY A 404 -3.91 30.20 -17.43
N CYS A 405 -4.09 30.78 -16.23
CA CYS A 405 -4.71 32.09 -16.08
C CYS A 405 -3.70 33.23 -15.93
N LYS A 406 -2.41 32.98 -15.89
CA LYS A 406 -1.33 33.94 -15.65
C LYS A 406 -1.38 34.67 -14.29
N GLY A 407 -2.25 34.25 -13.39
CA GLY A 407 -2.33 34.73 -12.01
C GLY A 407 -1.27 34.12 -11.10
N PRO A 408 -1.20 34.55 -9.81
CA PRO A 408 -0.29 33.97 -8.83
C PRO A 408 -0.56 32.47 -8.64
N ALA A 409 0.51 31.70 -8.48
CA ALA A 409 0.43 30.26 -8.23
C ALA A 409 1.62 29.80 -7.37
N LYS A 410 1.53 28.59 -6.82
CA LYS A 410 2.60 27.95 -6.05
C LYS A 410 3.07 26.69 -6.77
N ARG A 411 4.39 26.51 -6.88
CA ARG A 411 4.96 25.25 -7.40
C ARG A 411 4.74 24.12 -6.41
N GLU A 412 4.66 22.90 -6.96
CA GLU A 412 4.86 21.70 -6.17
C GLU A 412 6.29 21.69 -5.59
N THR A 413 6.41 21.32 -4.33
CA THR A 413 7.68 21.27 -3.61
C THR A 413 8.18 19.85 -3.34
N ASP A 414 7.40 18.85 -3.74
CA ASP A 414 7.86 17.47 -3.76
C ASP A 414 8.68 17.20 -5.02
N THR A 415 9.64 16.31 -4.87
CA THR A 415 10.40 15.74 -5.98
C THR A 415 9.96 14.30 -6.23
N MET A 416 10.22 13.77 -7.41
CA MET A 416 10.00 12.36 -7.71
C MET A 416 11.02 11.49 -6.99
N ASP A 417 10.62 10.27 -6.63
CA ASP A 417 11.50 9.22 -6.13
C ASP A 417 12.65 9.00 -7.10
N THR A 418 13.88 8.85 -6.58
CA THR A 418 15.07 8.63 -7.41
C THR A 418 15.03 7.35 -8.25
N PHE A 419 14.17 6.40 -7.91
CA PHE A 419 13.94 5.23 -8.77
C PHE A 419 13.26 5.59 -10.10
N VAL A 420 12.56 6.72 -10.19
CA VAL A 420 12.04 7.23 -11.47
C VAL A 420 13.19 7.49 -12.43
N GLU A 421 14.27 8.11 -11.95
CA GLU A 421 15.46 8.46 -12.73
C GLU A 421 16.22 7.23 -13.25
N SER A 422 16.12 6.09 -12.59
CA SER A 422 16.77 4.84 -12.99
C SER A 422 15.87 3.87 -13.75
N SER A 423 14.60 4.22 -13.96
CA SER A 423 13.63 3.30 -14.58
C SER A 423 13.70 3.23 -16.12
N TRP A 424 14.57 4.02 -16.73
CA TRP A 424 14.69 4.18 -18.20
C TRP A 424 15.77 3.30 -18.85
N TYR A 425 16.44 2.44 -18.11
CA TYR A 425 17.49 1.56 -18.65
C TYR A 425 16.98 0.44 -19.56
N PHE A 426 15.70 0.39 -19.83
CA PHE A 426 15.10 -0.51 -20.83
C PHE A 426 15.02 0.12 -22.22
N ASP A 427 15.10 1.46 -22.33
CA ASP A 427 15.05 2.23 -23.55
C ASP A 427 16.49 2.57 -24.00
#